data_e4369372863f56b42567623142cd4f5d
#
_entry.id   e4369372863f56b42567623142cd4f5d
#
_cell.length_a   1.000
_cell.length_b   1.000
_cell.length_c   1.000
_cell.angle_alpha   90.00
_cell.angle_beta   90.00
_cell.angle_gamma   90.00
#
_symmetry.space_group_name_H-M   'P 1'
#
loop_
_entity.id
_entity.type
_entity.pdbx_description
1 polymer ?
#
loop_
_entity_poly.entity_id
_entity_poly.type
_entity_poly.pdbx_seq_one_letter_code
_entity_poly.pdbx_strand_id
1 'polypeptide(L)'
;MYSISEKVNSSFKFAITVAIAVYILLSLFTAFDFHKKIAESSSKNHQELLRNNLRNYFSKVEKEADALKDALYLLQDEEEIKRALIHRMAKIEGINLVGLMMNNGKYYSFIRTPGGEIKLQAKFVPGRPLTGADGEVIDENFNPLSRPWNDIPPGAVSKWASWYDCYGMPGKKCFTFSVMLPTY
;
A
#
# COMPACT_ATOMS: atom_id res chain seq x y z
N MET A 1 -25.71 -11.08 75.87
CA MET A 1 -25.21 -12.43 75.58
C MET A 1 -25.92 -12.94 74.33
N TYR A 2 -25.24 -13.01 73.18
CA TYR A 2 -25.87 -13.52 71.96
C TYR A 2 -26.11 -15.01 72.10
N SER A 3 -27.28 -15.46 71.65
CA SER A 3 -27.59 -16.88 71.70
C SER A 3 -26.70 -17.68 70.72
N ILE A 4 -26.43 -18.96 71.00
CA ILE A 4 -25.63 -19.83 70.13
C ILE A 4 -26.20 -19.85 68.70
N SER A 5 -27.51 -19.80 68.56
CA SER A 5 -28.26 -19.75 67.30
C SER A 5 -27.96 -18.49 66.46
N GLU A 6 -27.83 -17.31 67.13
CA GLU A 6 -27.49 -16.05 66.43
C GLU A 6 -26.06 -16.05 65.92
N LYS A 7 -25.12 -16.61 66.67
CA LYS A 7 -23.70 -16.75 66.25
C LYS A 7 -23.58 -17.69 65.06
N VAL A 8 -24.24 -18.82 65.06
CA VAL A 8 -24.26 -19.79 63.96
C VAL A 8 -24.84 -19.18 62.69
N ASN A 9 -25.97 -18.45 62.82
CA ASN A 9 -26.65 -17.80 61.68
C ASN A 9 -25.75 -16.66 61.07
N SER A 10 -25.09 -15.90 61.92
CA SER A 10 -24.16 -14.84 61.52
C SER A 10 -22.95 -15.43 60.79
N SER A 11 -22.35 -16.51 61.30
CA SER A 11 -21.23 -17.18 60.65
C SER A 11 -21.61 -17.79 59.31
N PHE A 12 -22.81 -18.37 59.21
CA PHE A 12 -23.31 -18.92 57.96
C PHE A 12 -23.56 -17.87 56.89
N LYS A 13 -24.18 -16.73 57.27
CA LYS A 13 -24.39 -15.60 56.36
C LYS A 13 -23.03 -15.03 55.88
N PHE A 14 -22.07 -14.88 56.78
CA PHE A 14 -20.73 -14.43 56.40
C PHE A 14 -20.05 -15.38 55.40
N ALA A 15 -20.10 -16.69 55.66
CA ALA A 15 -19.54 -17.71 54.75
C ALA A 15 -20.18 -17.65 53.34
N ILE A 16 -21.50 -17.51 53.24
CA ILE A 16 -22.20 -17.36 51.96
C ILE A 16 -21.78 -16.09 51.25
N THR A 17 -21.68 -14.95 51.97
CA THR A 17 -21.28 -13.68 51.36
C THR A 17 -19.86 -13.76 50.82
N VAL A 18 -18.94 -14.38 51.51
CA VAL A 18 -17.56 -14.60 51.07
C VAL A 18 -17.55 -15.51 49.84
N ALA A 19 -18.30 -16.60 49.84
CA ALA A 19 -18.39 -17.52 48.70
C ALA A 19 -18.92 -16.83 47.42
N ILE A 20 -19.96 -16.00 47.57
CA ILE A 20 -20.52 -15.21 46.46
C ILE A 20 -19.48 -14.19 45.96
N ALA A 21 -18.79 -13.49 46.86
CA ALA A 21 -17.76 -12.52 46.48
C ALA A 21 -16.61 -13.18 45.69
N VAL A 22 -16.12 -14.33 46.16
CA VAL A 22 -15.10 -15.12 45.47
C VAL A 22 -15.58 -15.58 44.11
N TYR A 23 -16.82 -16.08 44.03
CA TYR A 23 -17.38 -16.48 42.74
C TYR A 23 -17.49 -15.32 41.73
N ILE A 24 -17.92 -14.15 42.18
CA ILE A 24 -17.99 -12.95 41.34
C ILE A 24 -16.59 -12.56 40.84
N LEU A 25 -15.60 -12.53 41.75
CA LEU A 25 -14.22 -12.21 41.36
C LEU A 25 -13.64 -13.19 40.34
N LEU A 26 -13.85 -14.48 40.53
CA LEU A 26 -13.41 -15.50 39.57
C LEU A 26 -14.11 -15.35 38.23
N SER A 27 -15.42 -15.07 38.22
CA SER A 27 -16.19 -14.85 37.01
C SER A 27 -15.71 -13.61 36.25
N LEU A 28 -15.41 -12.53 36.94
CA LEU A 28 -14.85 -11.31 36.33
C LEU A 28 -13.45 -11.56 35.74
N PHE A 29 -12.62 -12.29 36.48
CA PHE A 29 -11.28 -12.62 36.01
C PHE A 29 -11.31 -13.50 34.74
N THR A 30 -12.15 -14.53 34.75
CA THR A 30 -12.31 -15.41 33.56
C THR A 30 -12.89 -14.66 32.36
N ALA A 31 -13.87 -13.77 32.58
CA ALA A 31 -14.44 -12.93 31.54
C ALA A 31 -13.39 -11.98 30.94
N PHE A 32 -12.57 -11.35 31.79
CA PHE A 32 -11.51 -10.46 31.36
C PHE A 32 -10.44 -11.20 30.52
N ASP A 33 -9.99 -12.37 30.98
CA ASP A 33 -9.02 -13.19 30.23
C ASP A 33 -9.58 -13.66 28.88
N PHE A 34 -10.85 -14.05 28.85
CA PHE A 34 -11.55 -14.43 27.64
C PHE A 34 -11.64 -13.26 26.63
N HIS A 35 -12.05 -12.07 27.09
CA HIS A 35 -12.11 -10.88 26.24
C HIS A 35 -10.73 -10.48 25.71
N LYS A 36 -9.70 -10.57 26.52
CA LYS A 36 -8.33 -10.29 26.10
C LYS A 36 -7.89 -11.26 25.00
N LYS A 37 -8.12 -12.55 25.15
CA LYS A 37 -7.78 -13.57 24.14
C LYS A 37 -8.54 -13.37 22.82
N ILE A 38 -9.82 -12.99 22.87
CA ILE A 38 -10.59 -12.67 21.67
C ILE A 38 -10.01 -11.44 20.98
N ALA A 39 -9.70 -10.37 21.71
CA ALA A 39 -9.14 -9.16 21.15
C ALA A 39 -7.78 -9.42 20.49
N GLU A 40 -6.89 -10.17 21.14
CA GLU A 40 -5.59 -10.56 20.58
C GLU A 40 -5.72 -11.44 19.33
N SER A 41 -6.61 -12.43 19.35
CA SER A 41 -6.86 -13.29 18.20
C SER A 41 -7.46 -12.51 17.02
N SER A 42 -8.43 -11.64 17.27
CA SER A 42 -9.05 -10.79 16.26
C SER A 42 -8.00 -9.83 15.64
N SER A 43 -7.15 -9.22 16.46
CA SER A 43 -6.09 -8.34 16.00
C SER A 43 -5.08 -9.09 15.10
N LYS A 44 -4.64 -10.29 15.50
CA LYS A 44 -3.73 -11.12 14.69
C LYS A 44 -4.36 -11.50 13.35
N ASN A 45 -5.62 -11.94 13.35
CA ASN A 45 -6.32 -12.31 12.13
C ASN A 45 -6.47 -11.12 11.16
N HIS A 46 -6.75 -9.91 11.67
CA HIS A 46 -6.80 -8.70 10.87
C HIS A 46 -5.43 -8.33 10.28
N GLN A 47 -4.38 -8.44 11.08
CA GLN A 47 -3.01 -8.17 10.59
C GLN A 47 -2.59 -9.17 9.50
N GLU A 48 -2.92 -10.45 9.67
CA GLU A 48 -2.64 -11.48 8.68
C GLU A 48 -3.41 -11.25 7.37
N LEU A 49 -4.71 -10.90 7.48
CA LEU A 49 -5.53 -10.57 6.33
C LEU A 49 -4.98 -9.36 5.56
N LEU A 50 -4.64 -8.28 6.26
CA LEU A 50 -4.03 -7.09 5.67
C LEU A 50 -2.69 -7.44 5.00
N ARG A 51 -1.85 -8.21 5.67
CA ARG A 51 -0.55 -8.64 5.11
C ARG A 51 -0.72 -9.46 3.83
N ASN A 52 -1.65 -10.39 3.82
CA ASN A 52 -1.93 -11.22 2.65
C ASN A 52 -2.52 -10.40 1.50
N ASN A 53 -3.43 -9.47 1.78
CA ASN A 53 -4.01 -8.59 0.78
C ASN A 53 -2.94 -7.67 0.17
N LEU A 54 -2.07 -7.08 0.98
CA LEU A 54 -0.96 -6.26 0.50
C LEU A 54 0.03 -7.09 -0.33
N ARG A 55 0.40 -8.28 0.12
CA ARG A 55 1.29 -9.17 -0.63
C ARG A 55 0.70 -9.53 -1.99
N ASN A 56 -0.59 -9.90 -2.03
CA ASN A 56 -1.27 -10.22 -3.27
C ASN A 56 -1.34 -9.01 -4.22
N TYR A 57 -1.61 -7.83 -3.68
CA TYR A 57 -1.61 -6.59 -4.45
C TYR A 57 -0.24 -6.31 -5.06
N PHE A 58 0.83 -6.34 -4.26
CA PHE A 58 2.19 -6.10 -4.75
C PHE A 58 2.62 -7.14 -5.78
N SER A 59 2.37 -8.42 -5.53
CA SER A 59 2.66 -9.48 -6.48
C SER A 59 1.89 -9.32 -7.79
N LYS A 60 0.65 -8.81 -7.76
CA LYS A 60 -0.11 -8.50 -8.97
C LYS A 60 0.54 -7.36 -9.75
N VAL A 61 0.96 -6.28 -9.09
CA VAL A 61 1.65 -5.15 -9.73
C VAL A 61 2.95 -5.60 -10.38
N GLU A 62 3.75 -6.40 -9.69
CA GLU A 62 5.01 -6.95 -10.22
C GLU A 62 4.79 -7.79 -11.49
N LYS A 63 3.85 -8.73 -11.44
CA LYS A 63 3.50 -9.57 -12.60
C LYS A 63 3.02 -8.76 -13.80
N GLU A 64 2.21 -7.74 -13.55
CA GLU A 64 1.70 -6.89 -14.62
C GLU A 64 2.81 -5.99 -15.20
N ALA A 65 3.74 -5.52 -14.38
CA ALA A 65 4.90 -4.76 -14.85
C ALA A 65 5.85 -5.64 -15.68
N ASP A 66 6.09 -6.89 -15.28
CA ASP A 66 6.87 -7.85 -16.06
C ASP A 66 6.19 -8.18 -17.41
N ALA A 67 4.90 -8.45 -17.39
CA ALA A 67 4.14 -8.69 -18.63
C ALA A 67 4.12 -7.46 -19.57
N LEU A 68 4.10 -6.26 -19.00
CA LEU A 68 4.20 -5.02 -19.74
C LEU A 68 5.61 -4.85 -20.33
N LYS A 69 6.66 -5.11 -19.55
CA LYS A 69 8.05 -5.11 -20.01
C LYS A 69 8.23 -6.01 -21.24
N ASP A 70 7.74 -7.25 -21.18
CA ASP A 70 7.85 -8.21 -22.28
C ASP A 70 7.08 -7.75 -23.52
N ALA A 71 5.91 -7.14 -23.35
CA ALA A 71 5.15 -6.56 -24.45
C ALA A 71 5.84 -5.34 -25.08
N LEU A 72 6.42 -4.46 -24.26
CA LEU A 72 7.10 -3.26 -24.73
C LEU A 72 8.44 -3.59 -25.42
N TYR A 73 9.08 -4.69 -25.04
CA TYR A 73 10.32 -5.15 -25.64
C TYR A 73 10.22 -5.37 -27.14
N LEU A 74 9.05 -5.76 -27.63
CA LEU A 74 8.80 -6.03 -29.06
C LEU A 74 8.45 -4.77 -29.86
N LEU A 75 8.22 -3.64 -29.20
CA LEU A 75 7.79 -2.40 -29.83
C LEU A 75 8.98 -1.43 -29.97
N GLN A 76 9.15 -0.86 -31.17
CA GLN A 76 10.19 0.13 -31.45
C GLN A 76 9.64 1.55 -31.60
N ASP A 77 8.38 1.66 -31.99
CA ASP A 77 7.71 2.95 -32.19
C ASP A 77 7.24 3.55 -30.86
N GLU A 78 7.60 4.81 -30.64
CA GLU A 78 7.27 5.52 -29.39
C GLU A 78 5.76 5.64 -29.15
N GLU A 79 4.98 5.85 -30.21
CA GLU A 79 3.53 5.98 -30.09
C GLU A 79 2.84 4.63 -29.86
N GLU A 80 3.40 3.54 -30.39
CA GLU A 80 2.95 2.19 -30.09
C GLU A 80 3.22 1.81 -28.64
N ILE A 81 4.40 2.14 -28.14
CA ILE A 81 4.76 1.95 -26.74
C ILE A 81 3.80 2.70 -25.81
N LYS A 82 3.51 3.96 -26.08
CA LYS A 82 2.54 4.76 -25.29
C LYS A 82 1.14 4.15 -25.34
N ARG A 83 0.67 3.74 -26.52
CA ARG A 83 -0.64 3.10 -26.66
C ARG A 83 -0.74 1.78 -25.89
N ALA A 84 0.30 0.93 -25.97
CA ALA A 84 0.36 -0.32 -25.22
C ALA A 84 0.32 -0.08 -23.71
N LEU A 85 1.03 0.94 -23.24
CA LEU A 85 1.07 1.36 -21.83
C LEU A 85 -0.30 1.81 -21.34
N ILE A 86 -0.96 2.70 -22.08
CA ILE A 86 -2.30 3.19 -21.78
C ILE A 86 -3.31 2.04 -21.75
N HIS A 87 -3.28 1.18 -22.77
CA HIS A 87 -4.18 0.03 -22.88
C HIS A 87 -4.01 -0.94 -21.69
N ARG A 88 -2.76 -1.21 -21.32
CA ARG A 88 -2.47 -2.10 -20.18
C ARG A 88 -2.90 -1.47 -18.87
N MET A 89 -2.56 -0.19 -18.63
CA MET A 89 -2.98 0.55 -17.46
C MET A 89 -4.51 0.56 -17.29
N ALA A 90 -5.27 0.64 -18.39
CA ALA A 90 -6.73 0.60 -18.35
C ALA A 90 -7.28 -0.69 -17.73
N LYS A 91 -6.57 -1.82 -17.89
CA LYS A 91 -6.98 -3.14 -17.39
C LYS A 91 -6.55 -3.44 -15.96
N ILE A 92 -5.63 -2.66 -15.39
CA ILE A 92 -5.09 -2.92 -14.05
C ILE A 92 -5.78 -1.98 -13.06
N GLU A 93 -6.64 -2.54 -12.22
CA GLU A 93 -7.24 -1.80 -11.12
C GLU A 93 -6.18 -1.47 -10.05
N GLY A 94 -6.30 -0.28 -9.44
CA GLY A 94 -5.44 0.15 -8.34
C GLY A 94 -4.13 0.81 -8.74
N ILE A 95 -3.74 0.78 -10.03
CA ILE A 95 -2.61 1.57 -10.53
C ILE A 95 -3.15 2.90 -11.04
N ASN A 96 -2.73 3.98 -10.39
CA ASN A 96 -3.19 5.33 -10.70
C ASN A 96 -2.21 6.12 -11.56
N LEU A 97 -0.94 5.72 -11.57
CA LEU A 97 0.09 6.41 -12.35
C LEU A 97 1.07 5.38 -12.92
N VAL A 98 1.44 5.57 -14.17
CA VAL A 98 2.51 4.82 -14.85
C VAL A 98 3.46 5.82 -15.49
N GLY A 99 4.76 5.66 -15.25
CA GLY A 99 5.83 6.41 -15.89
C GLY A 99 6.60 5.51 -16.87
N LEU A 100 7.03 6.10 -17.97
CA LEU A 100 7.93 5.49 -18.93
C LEU A 100 9.12 6.40 -19.14
N MET A 101 10.32 5.89 -18.89
CA MET A 101 11.56 6.55 -19.27
C MET A 101 12.21 5.77 -20.42
N MET A 102 12.51 6.47 -21.48
CA MET A 102 13.11 5.89 -22.68
C MET A 102 14.64 6.02 -22.66
N ASN A 103 15.35 5.21 -23.43
CA ASN A 103 16.82 5.23 -23.52
C ASN A 103 17.39 6.58 -24.00
N ASN A 104 16.62 7.34 -24.77
CA ASN A 104 17.01 8.71 -25.19
C ASN A 104 16.76 9.78 -24.13
N GLY A 105 16.42 9.38 -22.89
CA GLY A 105 16.19 10.26 -21.75
C GLY A 105 14.81 10.93 -21.73
N LYS A 106 13.95 10.69 -22.71
CA LYS A 106 12.56 11.16 -22.66
C LYS A 106 11.80 10.45 -21.56
N TYR A 107 10.90 11.17 -20.89
CA TYR A 107 10.01 10.62 -19.88
C TYR A 107 8.57 11.02 -20.16
N TYR A 108 7.66 10.08 -19.94
CA TYR A 108 6.22 10.26 -20.03
C TYR A 108 5.56 9.70 -18.79
N SER A 109 4.58 10.41 -18.24
CA SER A 109 3.73 9.86 -17.20
C SER A 109 2.26 9.93 -17.59
N PHE A 110 1.53 8.89 -17.23
CA PHE A 110 0.10 8.76 -17.49
C PHE A 110 -0.61 8.57 -16.16
N ILE A 111 -1.72 9.26 -15.98
CA ILE A 111 -2.52 9.21 -14.76
C ILE A 111 -3.92 8.71 -15.06
N ARG A 112 -4.48 7.95 -14.13
CA ARG A 112 -5.91 7.60 -14.14
C ARG A 112 -6.69 8.69 -13.44
N THR A 113 -7.62 9.30 -14.17
CA THR A 113 -8.55 10.28 -13.62
C THR A 113 -9.57 9.63 -12.69
N PRO A 114 -10.25 10.37 -11.81
CA PRO A 114 -11.35 9.83 -11.01
C PRO A 114 -12.47 9.18 -11.83
N GLY A 115 -12.66 9.60 -13.08
CA GLY A 115 -13.60 8.96 -14.02
C GLY A 115 -13.09 7.69 -14.70
N GLY A 116 -11.87 7.22 -14.35
CA GLY A 116 -11.27 6.01 -14.91
C GLY A 116 -10.54 6.19 -16.24
N GLU A 117 -10.62 7.35 -16.86
CA GLU A 117 -9.90 7.66 -18.09
C GLU A 117 -8.39 7.81 -17.82
N ILE A 118 -7.56 7.36 -18.76
CA ILE A 118 -6.11 7.49 -18.65
C ILE A 118 -5.65 8.61 -19.57
N LYS A 119 -4.95 9.59 -18.99
CA LYS A 119 -4.44 10.77 -19.69
C LYS A 119 -2.94 10.90 -19.50
N LEU A 120 -2.28 11.52 -20.48
CA LEU A 120 -0.94 12.04 -20.30
C LEU A 120 -0.97 13.06 -19.16
N GLN A 121 -0.15 12.86 -18.13
CA GLN A 121 0.00 13.81 -17.03
C GLN A 121 1.15 14.78 -17.32
N ALA A 122 2.30 14.22 -17.68
CA ALA A 122 3.49 15.03 -17.95
C ALA A 122 4.42 14.36 -18.94
N LYS A 123 5.20 15.20 -19.62
CA LYS A 123 6.28 14.74 -20.50
C LYS A 123 7.55 15.55 -20.28
N PHE A 124 8.69 14.89 -20.38
CA PHE A 124 10.02 15.48 -20.33
C PHE A 124 10.82 15.09 -21.56
N VAL A 125 11.55 16.08 -22.09
CA VAL A 125 12.54 15.89 -23.17
C VAL A 125 13.86 16.47 -22.68
N PRO A 126 15.00 15.77 -22.82
CA PRO A 126 16.28 16.28 -22.40
C PRO A 126 16.54 17.70 -22.93
N GLY A 127 17.01 18.59 -22.05
CA GLY A 127 17.25 20.00 -22.37
C GLY A 127 16.00 20.88 -22.38
N ARG A 128 14.85 20.36 -21.98
CA ARG A 128 13.60 21.12 -21.83
C ARG A 128 13.01 20.90 -20.43
N PRO A 129 12.18 21.84 -19.94
CA PRO A 129 11.45 21.62 -18.69
C PRO A 129 10.47 20.44 -18.79
N LEU A 130 10.08 19.91 -17.64
CA LEU A 130 8.93 19.01 -17.58
C LEU A 130 7.66 19.82 -17.85
N THR A 131 6.86 19.35 -18.77
CA THR A 131 5.58 20.01 -19.13
C THR A 131 4.40 19.07 -18.89
N GLY A 132 3.25 19.65 -18.54
CA GLY A 132 1.98 18.96 -18.49
C GLY A 132 1.42 18.64 -19.88
N ALA A 133 0.22 18.05 -19.87
CA ALA A 133 -0.48 17.67 -21.12
C ALA A 133 -0.78 18.89 -21.99
N ASP A 134 -1.10 20.03 -21.37
CA ASP A 134 -1.44 21.28 -22.04
C ASP A 134 -0.21 22.16 -22.38
N GLY A 135 0.99 21.63 -22.09
CA GLY A 135 2.25 22.31 -22.37
C GLY A 135 2.69 23.28 -21.28
N GLU A 136 1.94 23.41 -20.18
CA GLU A 136 2.35 24.22 -19.03
C GLU A 136 3.63 23.64 -18.40
N VAL A 137 4.53 24.52 -17.98
CA VAL A 137 5.77 24.12 -17.29
C VAL A 137 5.43 23.70 -15.86
N ILE A 138 5.72 22.43 -15.54
CA ILE A 138 5.52 21.87 -14.20
C ILE A 138 6.80 22.01 -13.37
N ASP A 139 7.97 21.75 -13.97
CA ASP A 139 9.27 21.85 -13.29
C ASP A 139 10.36 22.15 -14.31
N GLU A 140 11.02 23.31 -14.14
CA GLU A 140 12.11 23.75 -15.03
C GLU A 140 13.38 22.92 -14.85
N ASN A 141 13.58 22.36 -13.65
CA ASN A 141 14.79 21.63 -13.27
C ASN A 141 14.57 20.13 -13.12
N PHE A 142 13.52 19.60 -13.76
CA PHE A 142 13.21 18.18 -13.64
C PHE A 142 14.34 17.32 -14.20
N ASN A 143 14.79 16.37 -13.38
CA ASN A 143 15.71 15.33 -13.80
C ASN A 143 15.13 13.95 -13.42
N PRO A 144 14.67 13.15 -14.39
CA PRO A 144 14.11 11.84 -14.11
C PRO A 144 15.16 10.88 -13.51
N LEU A 145 16.44 11.05 -13.82
CA LEU A 145 17.52 10.20 -13.34
C LEU A 145 17.79 10.35 -11.83
N SER A 146 17.45 11.50 -11.26
CA SER A 146 17.62 11.76 -9.82
C SER A 146 16.42 11.34 -8.96
N ARG A 147 15.40 10.73 -9.57
CA ARG A 147 14.17 10.38 -8.86
C ARG A 147 14.28 9.00 -8.19
N PRO A 148 13.59 8.79 -7.04
CA PRO A 148 13.67 7.53 -6.27
C PRO A 148 13.31 6.28 -7.06
N TRP A 149 12.45 6.39 -8.07
CA TRP A 149 12.09 5.26 -8.92
C TRP A 149 13.19 4.83 -9.88
N ASN A 150 14.17 5.70 -10.16
CA ASN A 150 15.28 5.38 -11.07
C ASN A 150 16.51 4.81 -10.34
N ASP A 151 16.51 4.81 -9.01
CA ASP A 151 17.60 4.26 -8.19
C ASP A 151 17.46 2.73 -8.10
N ILE A 152 17.63 2.03 -9.24
CA ILE A 152 17.65 0.57 -9.29
C ILE A 152 19.09 0.11 -9.04
N PRO A 153 19.33 -0.77 -8.03
CA PRO A 153 20.68 -1.25 -7.72
C PRO A 153 21.33 -1.93 -8.92
N PRO A 154 22.65 -1.83 -9.08
CA PRO A 154 23.39 -2.57 -10.11
C PRO A 154 23.08 -4.06 -10.06
N GLY A 155 22.73 -4.63 -11.21
CA GLY A 155 22.38 -6.05 -11.34
C GLY A 155 20.93 -6.40 -10.98
N ALA A 156 20.14 -5.48 -10.42
CA ALA A 156 18.71 -5.66 -10.24
C ALA A 156 17.96 -5.24 -11.52
N VAL A 157 16.91 -5.97 -11.86
CA VAL A 157 16.03 -5.66 -13.01
C VAL A 157 14.80 -4.87 -12.61
N SER A 158 14.49 -4.83 -11.31
CA SER A 158 13.33 -4.12 -10.76
C SER A 158 13.55 -3.73 -9.30
N LYS A 159 12.77 -2.76 -8.83
CA LYS A 159 12.80 -2.29 -7.43
C LYS A 159 11.49 -1.62 -7.05
N TRP A 160 11.06 -1.81 -5.81
CA TRP A 160 10.11 -0.94 -5.13
C TRP A 160 10.85 0.28 -4.57
N ALA A 161 10.44 1.48 -4.97
CA ALA A 161 10.94 2.71 -4.37
C ALA A 161 10.34 2.90 -2.97
N SER A 162 11.07 3.57 -2.07
CA SER A 162 10.50 4.06 -0.82
C SER A 162 9.44 5.13 -1.07
N TRP A 163 8.63 5.44 -0.04
CA TRP A 163 7.65 6.53 -0.13
C TRP A 163 8.33 7.87 -0.43
N TYR A 164 7.82 8.60 -1.43
CA TYR A 164 8.29 9.92 -1.82
C TYR A 164 7.12 10.82 -2.21
N ASP A 165 7.35 12.12 -2.30
CA ASP A 165 6.33 13.07 -2.73
C ASP A 165 6.03 12.89 -4.22
N CYS A 166 4.73 12.66 -4.52
CA CYS A 166 4.30 12.47 -5.90
C CYS A 166 4.50 13.77 -6.69
N TYR A 167 5.15 13.63 -7.83
CA TYR A 167 5.36 14.75 -8.72
C TYR A 167 4.03 15.22 -9.35
N GLY A 168 3.78 16.54 -9.35
CA GLY A 168 2.54 17.10 -9.87
C GLY A 168 1.27 16.80 -9.06
N MET A 169 1.41 16.22 -7.86
CA MET A 169 0.31 15.93 -6.96
C MET A 169 0.62 16.38 -5.53
N PRO A 170 0.51 17.68 -5.20
CA PRO A 170 0.86 18.22 -3.89
C PRO A 170 0.18 17.48 -2.74
N GLY A 171 0.95 17.16 -1.71
CA GLY A 171 0.45 16.45 -0.50
C GLY A 171 0.15 14.97 -0.70
N LYS A 172 0.42 14.39 -1.86
CA LYS A 172 0.31 12.95 -2.10
C LYS A 172 1.65 12.26 -1.98
N LYS A 173 1.66 11.07 -1.39
CA LYS A 173 2.83 10.18 -1.37
C LYS A 173 2.70 9.11 -2.43
N CYS A 174 3.78 8.86 -3.16
CA CYS A 174 3.89 7.79 -4.14
C CYS A 174 4.69 6.61 -3.58
N PHE A 175 4.29 5.44 -4.03
CA PHE A 175 5.00 4.20 -3.85
C PHE A 175 5.06 3.52 -5.22
N THR A 176 6.25 3.35 -5.77
CA THR A 176 6.43 3.00 -7.17
C THR A 176 7.22 1.71 -7.32
N PHE A 177 6.72 0.80 -8.16
CA PHE A 177 7.48 -0.31 -8.68
C PHE A 177 8.13 0.10 -10.00
N SER A 178 9.44 -0.02 -10.08
CA SER A 178 10.23 0.27 -11.29
C SER A 178 10.81 -1.00 -11.85
N VAL A 179 10.72 -1.17 -13.15
CA VAL A 179 11.30 -2.27 -13.90
C VAL A 179 12.14 -1.72 -15.05
N MET A 180 13.36 -2.25 -15.23
CA MET A 180 14.21 -1.90 -16.35
C MET A 180 13.75 -2.64 -17.61
N LEU A 181 13.57 -1.88 -18.68
CA LEU A 181 13.42 -2.48 -20.00
C LEU A 181 14.81 -2.91 -20.51
N PRO A 182 14.93 -4.07 -21.15
CA PRO A 182 16.20 -4.45 -21.77
C PRO A 182 16.62 -3.38 -22.78
N THR A 183 17.89 -2.98 -22.70
CA THR A 183 18.51 -2.11 -23.73
C THR A 183 18.99 -2.96 -24.88
N TYR A 184 18.71 -2.56 -26.09
CA TYR A 184 19.34 -3.09 -27.32
C TYR A 184 20.68 -2.41 -27.57
#